data_5d43c8428aa0c4c6f72e742bc70f99c9
#
_entry.id   5d43c8428aa0c4c6f72e742bc70f99c9
#
_cell.length_a   1.000
_cell.length_b   1.000
_cell.length_c   1.000
_cell.angle_alpha   90.00
_cell.angle_beta   90.00
_cell.angle_gamma   90.00
#
_symmetry.space_group_name_H-M   'P 1'
#
loop_
_entity.id
_entity.type
_entity.pdbx_description
1 polymer ?
#
loop_
_entity_poly.entity_id
_entity_poly.type
_entity_poly.pdbx_seq_one_letter_code
_entity_poly.pdbx_strand_id
1 'polypeptide(L)'
;MPMLEYAMSVRARFAPSPTGLLHIGSARTALFNYLFARHHGGEFLLRIEDTDRERSTDAATQVIIEGLAWLGVTPDQPPIFQSTRLQRHAEVAREMLAAGRAYRCYCTAEELRQMREQAIAAGRSPRYDGRWRDRDPSEAPPNVAPSIRLKAARDGETVVEDLVQGTVRVANAELDDMIILRSDGTPTYNHSVVVDDHDMGITHVIRGDDHLTNTFRQVQIYHGMGWDLPRFAHIPLIHGADGAKLSKRHGAVSVLEFREQGYLPEALANYLMRLGWGHGDVEVVDREEAIRLFDLDGVGRSPSRMDYAKLDHLNGVYIRQADDDLLTGEVLERLAQRPDLALGGKSAERIRALIPALKQRARTLVELANAAAFLAHPLPLPIEPKAASLLTPEARLMLREVAERLAVTDFTPPAIDAALRAFAEASGRKLGQVAQPLRAALTGSTASPGIDLTLAALGREEALARLQAIG
;
A
#
# COMPACT_ATOMS: atom_id res chain seq x y z
N MET A 1 4.32 36.23 32.34
CA MET A 1 4.87 35.77 31.06
C MET A 1 4.50 34.32 30.95
N PRO A 2 3.66 33.88 30.00
CA PRO A 2 3.46 32.46 29.76
C PRO A 2 4.77 31.92 29.14
N MET A 3 5.31 30.85 29.74
CA MET A 3 6.37 30.06 29.15
C MET A 3 5.84 29.57 27.80
N LEU A 4 6.47 29.97 26.72
CA LEU A 4 6.35 29.34 25.42
C LEU A 4 6.81 27.90 25.63
N GLU A 5 5.85 26.97 25.79
CA GLU A 5 6.10 25.56 25.49
C GLU A 5 6.64 25.52 24.04
N TYR A 6 7.93 25.27 23.91
CA TYR A 6 8.48 24.84 22.65
C TYR A 6 7.76 23.52 22.33
N ALA A 7 6.69 23.60 21.56
CA ALA A 7 6.05 22.43 20.99
C ALA A 7 7.14 21.71 20.19
N MET A 8 7.64 20.60 20.73
CA MET A 8 8.60 19.78 20.00
C MET A 8 7.95 19.40 18.67
N SER A 9 8.60 19.74 17.56
CA SER A 9 8.12 19.39 16.24
C SER A 9 7.83 17.90 16.19
N VAL A 10 6.67 17.50 15.68
CA VAL A 10 6.29 16.10 15.54
C VAL A 10 7.33 15.38 14.68
N ARG A 11 7.85 14.26 15.19
CA ARG A 11 8.73 13.37 14.45
C ARG A 11 8.19 11.93 14.55
N ALA A 12 7.66 11.45 13.43
CA ALA A 12 7.11 10.12 13.31
C ALA A 12 7.97 9.27 12.36
N ARG A 13 7.83 7.94 12.46
CA ARG A 13 8.61 7.03 11.62
C ARG A 13 7.84 5.81 11.19
N PHE A 14 8.14 5.31 10.00
CA PHE A 14 7.82 3.96 9.57
C PHE A 14 9.08 3.08 9.72
N ALA A 15 8.94 1.91 10.34
CA ALA A 15 10.08 1.06 10.70
C ALA A 15 9.84 -0.40 10.25
N PRO A 16 9.85 -0.68 8.93
CA PRO A 16 9.61 -2.02 8.41
C PRO A 16 10.84 -2.90 8.49
N SER A 17 10.62 -4.23 8.72
CA SER A 17 11.63 -5.25 8.49
C SER A 17 11.59 -5.69 7.02
N PRO A 18 12.71 -5.70 6.27
CA PRO A 18 12.75 -6.01 4.84
C PRO A 18 12.76 -7.53 4.60
N THR A 19 11.70 -8.21 5.06
CA THR A 19 11.54 -9.68 4.97
C THR A 19 10.62 -10.13 3.86
N GLY A 20 10.18 -9.20 2.99
CA GLY A 20 9.28 -9.51 1.89
C GLY A 20 8.65 -8.27 1.24
N LEU A 21 7.45 -8.43 0.71
CA LEU A 21 6.71 -7.38 0.01
C LEU A 21 6.18 -6.32 1.00
N LEU A 22 6.02 -5.08 0.52
CA LEU A 22 5.31 -4.04 1.27
C LEU A 22 3.81 -4.37 1.29
N HIS A 23 3.36 -4.98 2.40
CA HIS A 23 1.95 -5.31 2.61
C HIS A 23 1.12 -4.06 2.82
N ILE A 24 -0.14 -4.02 2.33
CA ILE A 24 -1.01 -2.84 2.47
C ILE A 24 -1.28 -2.44 3.93
N GLY A 25 -1.24 -3.37 4.88
CA GLY A 25 -1.29 -3.04 6.32
C GLY A 25 -0.11 -2.21 6.77
N SER A 26 1.11 -2.56 6.32
CA SER A 26 2.33 -1.80 6.57
C SER A 26 2.32 -0.46 5.82
N ALA A 27 1.83 -0.47 4.57
CA ALA A 27 1.68 0.74 3.77
C ALA A 27 0.69 1.73 4.41
N ARG A 28 -0.43 1.25 4.98
CA ARG A 28 -1.35 2.09 5.75
C ARG A 28 -0.68 2.68 6.98
N THR A 29 0.11 1.89 7.69
CA THR A 29 0.87 2.38 8.84
C THR A 29 1.86 3.48 8.42
N ALA A 30 2.58 3.31 7.32
CA ALA A 30 3.46 4.33 6.76
C ALA A 30 2.69 5.60 6.37
N LEU A 31 1.56 5.44 5.69
CA LEU A 31 0.68 6.54 5.28
C LEU A 31 0.17 7.34 6.51
N PHE A 32 -0.27 6.66 7.58
CA PHE A 32 -0.74 7.33 8.79
C PHE A 32 0.37 8.12 9.48
N ASN A 33 1.59 7.56 9.59
CA ASN A 33 2.76 8.29 10.09
C ASN A 33 3.08 9.51 9.23
N TYR A 34 3.05 9.37 7.90
CA TYR A 34 3.29 10.45 6.95
C TYR A 34 2.23 11.56 7.09
N LEU A 35 0.95 11.21 7.02
CA LEU A 35 -0.14 12.19 7.11
C LEU A 35 -0.13 12.92 8.45
N PHE A 36 0.08 12.20 9.56
CA PHE A 36 0.18 12.80 10.89
C PHE A 36 1.35 13.77 11.01
N ALA A 37 2.53 13.36 10.53
CA ALA A 37 3.70 14.25 10.52
C ALA A 37 3.44 15.52 9.69
N ARG A 38 2.88 15.37 8.48
CA ARG A 38 2.55 16.52 7.59
C ARG A 38 1.48 17.42 8.19
N HIS A 39 0.43 16.87 8.79
CA HIS A 39 -0.64 17.62 9.43
C HIS A 39 -0.10 18.56 10.51
N HIS A 40 0.86 18.08 11.32
CA HIS A 40 1.47 18.83 12.40
C HIS A 40 2.74 19.60 11.99
N GLY A 41 3.05 19.73 10.71
CA GLY A 41 4.25 20.41 10.22
C GLY A 41 5.56 19.77 10.68
N GLY A 42 5.55 18.48 10.95
CA GLY A 42 6.67 17.69 11.46
C GLY A 42 7.40 16.89 10.39
N GLU A 43 8.24 15.95 10.83
CA GLU A 43 9.06 15.09 9.98
C GLU A 43 8.58 13.64 9.97
N PHE A 44 8.59 13.03 8.78
CA PHE A 44 8.37 11.59 8.57
C PHE A 44 9.69 10.91 8.21
N LEU A 45 10.10 9.92 8.99
CA LEU A 45 11.36 9.19 8.83
C LEU A 45 11.12 7.73 8.44
N LEU A 46 12.11 7.13 7.76
CA LEU A 46 12.13 5.71 7.42
C LEU A 46 13.31 5.04 8.09
N ARG A 47 13.06 3.96 8.85
CA ARG A 47 14.08 3.08 9.41
C ARG A 47 13.86 1.66 8.90
N ILE A 48 14.86 1.09 8.25
CA ILE A 48 14.84 -0.30 7.79
C ILE A 48 15.41 -1.17 8.92
N GLU A 49 14.56 -2.08 9.45
CA GLU A 49 14.93 -2.98 10.54
C GLU A 49 15.51 -4.30 9.99
N ASP A 50 16.73 -4.24 9.52
CA ASP A 50 17.49 -5.27 8.80
C ASP A 50 18.48 -6.05 9.69
N THR A 51 18.24 -6.11 11.00
CA THR A 51 19.12 -6.81 11.94
C THR A 51 19.08 -8.34 11.79
N ASP A 52 18.02 -8.90 11.24
CA ASP A 52 17.92 -10.32 10.87
C ASP A 52 18.46 -10.51 9.44
N ARG A 53 19.77 -10.75 9.35
CA ARG A 53 20.49 -10.85 8.07
C ARG A 53 20.07 -12.04 7.21
N GLU A 54 19.52 -13.11 7.80
CA GLU A 54 19.09 -14.29 7.06
C GLU A 54 17.79 -14.03 6.29
N ARG A 55 16.90 -13.20 6.85
CA ARG A 55 15.60 -12.87 6.26
C ARG A 55 15.55 -11.51 5.56
N SER A 56 16.52 -10.64 5.80
CA SER A 56 16.60 -9.31 5.20
C SER A 56 17.37 -9.34 3.89
N THR A 57 16.76 -8.80 2.82
CA THR A 57 17.40 -8.73 1.50
C THR A 57 17.35 -7.31 0.93
N ASP A 58 18.35 -6.94 0.13
CA ASP A 58 18.37 -5.65 -0.58
C ASP A 58 17.17 -5.52 -1.52
N ALA A 59 16.77 -6.61 -2.17
CA ALA A 59 15.61 -6.65 -3.03
C ALA A 59 14.31 -6.30 -2.28
N ALA A 60 14.10 -6.85 -1.08
CA ALA A 60 12.94 -6.52 -0.25
C ALA A 60 12.97 -5.06 0.23
N THR A 61 14.16 -4.53 0.52
CA THR A 61 14.34 -3.11 0.87
C THR A 61 13.94 -2.20 -0.31
N GLN A 62 14.37 -2.53 -1.53
CA GLN A 62 14.01 -1.77 -2.74
C GLN A 62 12.49 -1.79 -2.99
N VAL A 63 11.84 -2.94 -2.82
CA VAL A 63 10.38 -3.08 -2.94
C VAL A 63 9.64 -2.18 -1.94
N ILE A 64 10.14 -2.06 -0.70
CA ILE A 64 9.56 -1.15 0.30
C ILE A 64 9.70 0.30 -0.16
N ILE A 65 10.90 0.72 -0.56
CA ILE A 65 11.18 2.10 -0.99
C ILE A 65 10.35 2.45 -2.24
N GLU A 66 10.32 1.55 -3.23
CA GLU A 66 9.54 1.75 -4.46
C GLU A 66 8.03 1.83 -4.18
N GLY A 67 7.50 0.94 -3.33
CA GLY A 67 6.10 0.95 -2.97
C GLY A 67 5.68 2.20 -2.20
N LEU A 68 6.52 2.70 -1.29
CA LEU A 68 6.29 3.97 -0.58
C LEU A 68 6.36 5.16 -1.54
N ALA A 69 7.36 5.20 -2.42
CA ALA A 69 7.50 6.26 -3.43
C ALA A 69 6.29 6.29 -4.37
N TRP A 70 5.83 5.13 -4.84
CA TRP A 70 4.64 5.04 -5.68
C TRP A 70 3.37 5.55 -4.97
N LEU A 71 3.22 5.28 -3.66
CA LEU A 71 2.12 5.84 -2.86
C LEU A 71 2.29 7.35 -2.54
N GLY A 72 3.41 7.97 -2.93
CA GLY A 72 3.73 9.36 -2.57
C GLY A 72 4.03 9.55 -1.08
N VAL A 73 4.53 8.51 -0.40
CA VAL A 73 4.92 8.53 1.02
C VAL A 73 6.44 8.59 1.09
N THR A 74 6.98 9.81 0.96
CA THR A 74 8.43 10.04 0.90
C THR A 74 8.96 10.52 2.25
N PRO A 75 10.01 9.87 2.80
CA PRO A 75 10.66 10.31 4.03
C PRO A 75 11.45 11.59 3.81
N ASP A 76 11.59 12.40 4.87
CA ASP A 76 12.29 13.69 4.84
C ASP A 76 13.83 13.56 4.85
N GLN A 77 14.32 12.39 5.26
CA GLN A 77 15.74 12.10 5.36
C GLN A 77 16.03 10.73 4.70
N PRO A 78 17.27 10.48 4.29
CA PRO A 78 17.66 9.14 3.82
C PRO A 78 17.30 8.04 4.83
N PRO A 79 16.91 6.85 4.37
CA PRO A 79 16.57 5.74 5.26
C PRO A 79 17.73 5.38 6.19
N ILE A 80 17.42 5.15 7.47
CA ILE A 80 18.37 4.64 8.46
C ILE A 80 18.29 3.12 8.47
N PHE A 81 19.44 2.45 8.33
CA PHE A 81 19.54 0.99 8.40
C PHE A 81 19.95 0.57 9.81
N GLN A 82 19.13 -0.22 10.47
CA GLN A 82 19.33 -0.65 11.84
C GLN A 82 20.60 -1.49 12.02
N SER A 83 20.96 -2.28 10.99
CA SER A 83 22.22 -3.07 10.97
C SER A 83 23.48 -2.21 11.09
N THR A 84 23.45 -0.95 10.69
CA THR A 84 24.59 -0.02 10.82
C THR A 84 24.78 0.51 12.24
N ARG A 85 23.81 0.27 13.14
CA ARG A 85 23.74 0.82 14.49
C ARG A 85 24.03 -0.19 15.60
N LEU A 86 24.43 -1.42 15.25
CA LEU A 86 24.68 -2.52 16.20
C LEU A 86 25.63 -2.13 17.33
N GLN A 87 26.68 -1.34 17.03
CA GLN A 87 27.62 -0.85 18.04
C GLN A 87 26.92 0.03 19.07
N ARG A 88 26.09 0.99 18.62
CA ARG A 88 25.32 1.90 19.50
C ARG A 88 24.34 1.13 20.39
N HIS A 89 23.67 0.14 19.85
CA HIS A 89 22.78 -0.72 20.64
C HIS A 89 23.56 -1.48 21.74
N ALA A 90 24.74 -2.01 21.40
CA ALA A 90 25.59 -2.69 22.38
C ALA A 90 26.16 -1.72 23.45
N GLU A 91 26.48 -0.49 23.08
CA GLU A 91 26.92 0.57 24.00
C GLU A 91 25.84 0.87 25.04
N VAL A 92 24.59 1.13 24.61
CA VAL A 92 23.47 1.41 25.50
C VAL A 92 23.20 0.23 26.46
N ALA A 93 23.26 -1.01 25.96
CA ALA A 93 23.09 -2.18 26.84
C ALA A 93 24.19 -2.26 27.91
N ARG A 94 25.43 -1.87 27.60
CA ARG A 94 26.54 -1.82 28.57
C ARG A 94 26.41 -0.64 29.54
N GLU A 95 25.92 0.50 29.08
CA GLU A 95 25.57 1.66 29.93
C GLU A 95 24.52 1.24 30.99
N MET A 96 23.46 0.54 30.57
CA MET A 96 22.45 0.01 31.49
C MET A 96 23.05 -0.98 32.49
N LEU A 97 23.97 -1.86 32.04
CA LEU A 97 24.67 -2.80 32.91
C LEU A 97 25.54 -2.08 33.95
N ALA A 98 26.30 -1.08 33.52
CA ALA A 98 27.15 -0.27 34.40
C ALA A 98 26.35 0.53 35.42
N ALA A 99 25.17 1.02 35.04
CA ALA A 99 24.25 1.73 35.91
C ALA A 99 23.42 0.80 36.85
N GLY A 100 23.63 -0.52 36.81
CA GLY A 100 22.88 -1.48 37.60
C GLY A 100 21.42 -1.66 37.17
N ARG A 101 21.05 -1.16 35.99
CA ARG A 101 19.72 -1.26 35.38
C ARG A 101 19.54 -2.53 34.53
N ALA A 102 20.64 -3.26 34.33
CA ALA A 102 20.69 -4.55 33.67
C ALA A 102 21.68 -5.47 34.39
N TYR A 103 21.71 -6.73 34.03
CA TYR A 103 22.62 -7.72 34.61
C TYR A 103 23.02 -8.79 33.58
N ARG A 104 24.13 -9.50 33.89
CA ARG A 104 24.59 -10.62 33.07
C ARG A 104 23.77 -11.86 33.38
N CYS A 105 23.32 -12.54 32.35
CA CYS A 105 22.59 -13.79 32.43
C CYS A 105 23.38 -14.89 31.71
N TYR A 106 23.76 -15.92 32.45
CA TYR A 106 24.54 -17.06 31.97
C TYR A 106 23.67 -18.30 31.69
N CYS A 107 22.33 -18.14 31.57
CA CYS A 107 21.49 -19.26 31.19
C CYS A 107 21.83 -19.72 29.78
N THR A 108 21.99 -21.01 29.62
CA THR A 108 22.15 -21.67 28.33
C THR A 108 20.80 -21.72 27.59
N ALA A 109 20.86 -21.93 26.27
CA ALA A 109 19.64 -22.11 25.47
C ALA A 109 18.79 -23.30 25.94
N GLU A 110 19.49 -24.38 26.40
CA GLU A 110 18.84 -25.57 26.96
C GLU A 110 18.07 -25.27 28.25
N GLU A 111 18.70 -24.56 29.19
CA GLU A 111 18.03 -24.16 30.45
C GLU A 111 16.79 -23.26 30.17
N LEU A 112 16.88 -22.32 29.22
CA LEU A 112 15.78 -21.47 28.84
C LEU A 112 14.65 -22.28 28.17
N ARG A 113 14.98 -23.29 27.36
CA ARG A 113 14.01 -24.22 26.76
C ARG A 113 13.28 -25.01 27.84
N GLN A 114 14.02 -25.59 28.80
CA GLN A 114 13.45 -26.36 29.92
C GLN A 114 12.52 -25.51 30.79
N MET A 115 12.94 -24.27 31.12
CA MET A 115 12.06 -23.33 31.87
C MET A 115 10.74 -23.10 31.12
N ARG A 116 10.81 -22.89 29.81
CA ARG A 116 9.64 -22.69 28.96
C ARG A 116 8.72 -23.91 28.97
N GLU A 117 9.25 -25.09 28.79
CA GLU A 117 8.52 -26.35 28.79
C GLU A 117 7.83 -26.62 30.14
N GLN A 118 8.57 -26.40 31.24
CA GLN A 118 8.03 -26.54 32.61
C GLN A 118 6.92 -25.54 32.89
N ALA A 119 7.05 -24.28 32.43
CA ALA A 119 6.02 -23.28 32.60
C ALA A 119 4.73 -23.67 31.85
N ILE A 120 4.86 -24.10 30.58
CA ILE A 120 3.74 -24.55 29.75
C ILE A 120 3.07 -25.78 30.37
N ALA A 121 3.84 -26.78 30.81
CA ALA A 121 3.32 -27.99 31.45
C ALA A 121 2.55 -27.68 32.74
N ALA A 122 2.94 -26.60 33.44
CA ALA A 122 2.27 -26.12 34.66
C ALA A 122 1.10 -25.14 34.37
N GLY A 123 0.70 -24.94 33.10
CA GLY A 123 -0.35 -24.00 32.71
C GLY A 123 0.01 -22.53 32.94
N ARG A 124 1.29 -22.19 33.05
CA ARG A 124 1.80 -20.84 33.28
C ARG A 124 2.36 -20.24 31.99
N SER A 125 2.31 -18.93 31.88
CA SER A 125 3.00 -18.24 30.78
C SER A 125 4.51 -18.48 30.87
N PRO A 126 5.17 -18.83 29.74
CA PRO A 126 6.63 -19.07 29.72
C PRO A 126 7.37 -17.73 29.92
N ARG A 127 7.95 -17.56 31.09
CA ARG A 127 8.73 -16.38 31.47
C ARG A 127 10.08 -16.80 32.01
N TYR A 128 11.05 -15.92 31.91
CA TYR A 128 12.34 -16.10 32.59
C TYR A 128 12.17 -15.93 34.10
N ASP A 129 12.71 -16.84 34.88
CA ASP A 129 12.52 -16.90 36.33
C ASP A 129 13.37 -15.89 37.14
N GLY A 130 14.28 -15.18 36.47
CA GLY A 130 15.12 -14.17 37.11
C GLY A 130 16.29 -14.74 37.89
N ARG A 131 16.66 -16.02 37.73
CA ARG A 131 17.69 -16.72 38.52
C ARG A 131 19.07 -16.04 38.53
N TRP A 132 19.44 -15.25 37.52
CA TRP A 132 20.70 -14.51 37.45
C TRP A 132 20.57 -13.03 37.87
N ARG A 133 19.40 -12.56 38.22
CA ARG A 133 19.14 -11.13 38.48
C ARG A 133 19.96 -10.58 39.64
N ASP A 134 20.03 -11.33 40.71
CA ASP A 134 20.70 -10.92 41.96
C ASP A 134 21.81 -11.93 42.39
N ARG A 135 22.19 -12.82 41.47
CA ARG A 135 23.24 -13.82 41.68
C ARG A 135 24.59 -13.22 41.44
N ASP A 136 25.59 -13.68 42.24
CA ASP A 136 26.97 -13.22 42.11
C ASP A 136 27.54 -13.64 40.75
N PRO A 137 28.10 -12.70 39.96
CA PRO A 137 28.74 -13.02 38.68
C PRO A 137 29.93 -14.03 38.83
N SER A 138 30.53 -14.16 40.00
CA SER A 138 31.57 -15.13 40.24
C SER A 138 31.09 -16.60 40.16
N GLU A 139 29.78 -16.83 40.28
CA GLU A 139 29.15 -18.14 40.13
C GLU A 139 28.91 -18.51 38.65
N ALA A 140 29.39 -17.67 37.70
CA ALA A 140 29.23 -17.93 36.28
C ALA A 140 29.86 -19.27 35.88
N PRO A 141 29.11 -20.11 35.11
CA PRO A 141 29.69 -21.34 34.61
C PRO A 141 30.85 -21.05 33.64
N PRO A 142 31.94 -21.86 33.68
CA PRO A 142 33.05 -21.66 32.78
C PRO A 142 32.60 -21.79 31.31
N ASN A 143 33.14 -20.95 30.43
CA ASN A 143 32.90 -20.96 28.98
C ASN A 143 31.48 -20.62 28.51
N VAL A 144 30.63 -20.03 29.36
CA VAL A 144 29.34 -19.51 28.96
C VAL A 144 29.42 -17.98 28.79
N ALA A 145 29.28 -17.51 27.55
CA ALA A 145 29.21 -16.10 27.28
C ALA A 145 27.84 -15.53 27.75
N PRO A 146 27.82 -14.46 28.56
CA PRO A 146 26.57 -13.93 29.08
C PRO A 146 25.77 -13.14 28.05
N SER A 147 24.47 -13.26 28.10
CA SER A 147 23.55 -12.22 27.56
C SER A 147 23.36 -11.12 28.62
N ILE A 148 22.91 -9.94 28.18
CA ILE A 148 22.52 -8.86 29.08
C ILE A 148 20.99 -8.78 29.13
N ARG A 149 20.45 -8.83 30.36
CA ARG A 149 19.01 -8.70 30.62
C ARG A 149 18.71 -7.39 31.34
N LEU A 150 17.58 -6.79 30.95
CA LEU A 150 16.99 -5.66 31.65
C LEU A 150 16.59 -6.07 33.09
N LYS A 151 16.84 -5.23 34.08
CA LYS A 151 16.19 -5.30 35.40
C LYS A 151 14.83 -4.62 35.33
N ALA A 152 13.79 -5.34 34.83
CA ALA A 152 12.45 -4.82 34.77
C ALA A 152 11.85 -4.54 36.16
N ALA A 153 10.97 -3.58 36.29
CA ALA A 153 10.20 -3.38 37.52
C ALA A 153 9.34 -4.62 37.81
N ARG A 154 9.28 -5.07 39.06
CA ARG A 154 8.49 -6.23 39.48
C ARG A 154 7.16 -5.88 40.13
N ASP A 155 7.15 -4.76 40.85
CA ASP A 155 5.99 -4.28 41.57
C ASP A 155 5.27 -3.18 40.82
N GLY A 156 3.97 -3.01 41.09
CA GLY A 156 3.14 -2.01 40.45
C GLY A 156 2.72 -2.37 39.02
N GLU A 157 2.43 -1.35 38.23
CA GLU A 157 1.91 -1.48 36.87
C GLU A 157 2.73 -0.60 35.91
N THR A 158 2.87 -1.06 34.68
CA THR A 158 3.27 -0.22 33.56
C THR A 158 2.02 0.26 32.83
N VAL A 159 1.87 1.59 32.75
CA VAL A 159 0.73 2.26 32.12
C VAL A 159 1.18 2.94 30.84
N VAL A 160 0.41 2.77 29.78
CA VAL A 160 0.60 3.44 28.48
C VAL A 160 -0.67 4.22 28.16
N GLU A 161 -0.54 5.52 28.03
CA GLU A 161 -1.61 6.38 27.49
C GLU A 161 -1.52 6.38 25.98
N ASP A 162 -2.30 5.47 25.35
CA ASP A 162 -2.27 5.29 23.90
C ASP A 162 -3.27 6.22 23.23
N LEU A 163 -2.85 6.93 22.20
CA LEU A 163 -3.66 7.93 21.51
C LEU A 163 -4.86 7.34 20.74
N VAL A 164 -4.84 6.03 20.46
CA VAL A 164 -5.93 5.33 19.76
C VAL A 164 -6.66 4.39 20.73
N GLN A 165 -5.91 3.53 21.45
CA GLN A 165 -6.49 2.50 22.33
C GLN A 165 -6.93 3.04 23.68
N GLY A 166 -6.47 4.26 24.06
CA GLY A 166 -6.69 4.84 25.39
C GLY A 166 -5.71 4.26 26.42
N THR A 167 -6.04 4.38 27.70
CA THR A 167 -5.19 3.89 28.80
C THR A 167 -5.13 2.37 28.82
N VAL A 168 -3.94 1.81 28.60
CA VAL A 168 -3.69 0.36 28.68
C VAL A 168 -2.70 0.08 29.80
N ARG A 169 -2.94 -0.99 30.58
CA ARG A 169 -2.17 -1.32 31.78
C ARG A 169 -1.76 -2.77 31.79
N VAL A 170 -0.59 -3.05 32.33
CA VAL A 170 -0.10 -4.40 32.60
C VAL A 170 0.58 -4.43 33.98
N ALA A 171 0.28 -5.43 34.78
CA ALA A 171 1.00 -5.63 36.03
C ALA A 171 2.48 -5.95 35.74
N ASN A 172 3.42 -5.27 36.41
CA ASN A 172 4.85 -5.49 36.19
C ASN A 172 5.25 -6.94 36.49
N ALA A 173 4.58 -7.62 37.40
CA ALA A 173 4.74 -9.05 37.65
C ALA A 173 4.47 -9.94 36.42
N GLU A 174 3.80 -9.40 35.40
CA GLU A 174 3.56 -10.08 34.12
C GLU A 174 4.68 -9.85 33.10
N LEU A 175 5.57 -8.91 33.33
CA LEU A 175 6.73 -8.64 32.52
C LEU A 175 7.93 -9.42 33.08
N ASP A 176 8.73 -10.01 32.20
CA ASP A 176 9.97 -10.69 32.59
C ASP A 176 11.21 -9.83 32.23
N ASP A 177 12.33 -10.17 32.86
CA ASP A 177 13.62 -9.55 32.57
C ASP A 177 14.07 -9.99 31.16
N MET A 178 13.66 -9.24 30.13
CA MET A 178 13.99 -9.58 28.74
C MET A 178 15.48 -9.43 28.44
N ILE A 179 15.99 -10.22 27.52
CA ILE A 179 17.32 -10.02 26.94
C ILE A 179 17.28 -8.73 26.11
N ILE A 180 18.23 -7.82 26.36
CA ILE A 180 18.45 -6.61 25.57
C ILE A 180 19.65 -6.78 24.63
N LEU A 181 20.68 -7.54 25.03
CA LEU A 181 21.83 -7.89 24.20
C LEU A 181 22.11 -9.39 24.32
N ARG A 182 22.23 -10.08 23.20
CA ARG A 182 22.55 -11.51 23.16
C ARG A 182 24.03 -11.75 23.46
N SER A 183 24.38 -12.99 23.76
CA SER A 183 25.76 -13.40 24.04
C SER A 183 26.71 -13.23 22.84
N ASP A 184 26.21 -13.20 21.63
CA ASP A 184 26.95 -12.89 20.40
C ASP A 184 27.13 -11.38 20.15
N GLY A 185 26.62 -10.53 21.03
CA GLY A 185 26.69 -9.07 20.92
C GLY A 185 25.58 -8.45 20.06
N THR A 186 24.64 -9.23 19.53
CA THR A 186 23.52 -8.69 18.77
C THR A 186 22.38 -8.20 19.68
N PRO A 187 21.73 -7.05 19.37
CA PRO A 187 20.60 -6.55 20.15
C PRO A 187 19.35 -7.39 19.91
N THR A 188 18.41 -7.32 20.85
CA THR A 188 17.04 -7.81 20.61
C THR A 188 16.17 -6.69 20.03
N TYR A 189 15.06 -7.08 19.38
CA TYR A 189 14.11 -6.17 18.74
C TYR A 189 13.69 -4.99 19.63
N ASN A 190 13.17 -5.28 20.84
CA ASN A 190 12.67 -4.22 21.70
C ASN A 190 13.75 -3.22 22.11
N HIS A 191 14.98 -3.69 22.30
CA HIS A 191 16.11 -2.83 22.66
C HIS A 191 16.55 -1.95 21.50
N SER A 192 16.76 -2.52 20.31
CA SER A 192 17.19 -1.75 19.13
C SER A 192 16.16 -0.69 18.74
N VAL A 193 14.86 -1.02 18.77
CA VAL A 193 13.78 -0.06 18.47
C VAL A 193 13.81 1.13 19.43
N VAL A 194 13.93 0.90 20.74
CA VAL A 194 13.96 2.00 21.74
C VAL A 194 15.17 2.89 21.55
N VAL A 195 16.35 2.30 21.39
CA VAL A 195 17.60 3.09 21.19
C VAL A 195 17.51 3.93 19.92
N ASP A 196 17.01 3.34 18.84
CA ASP A 196 16.89 4.08 17.59
C ASP A 196 15.81 5.14 17.64
N ASP A 197 14.64 4.86 18.22
CA ASP A 197 13.58 5.87 18.40
C ASP A 197 14.07 7.05 19.25
N HIS A 198 14.83 6.78 20.32
CA HIS A 198 15.44 7.83 21.14
C HIS A 198 16.45 8.66 20.36
N ASP A 199 17.45 8.02 19.75
CA ASP A 199 18.53 8.69 19.04
C ASP A 199 18.02 9.45 17.78
N MET A 200 16.95 8.96 17.15
CA MET A 200 16.27 9.65 16.05
C MET A 200 15.33 10.77 16.53
N GLY A 201 15.16 10.96 17.85
CA GLY A 201 14.26 11.96 18.42
C GLY A 201 12.80 11.74 18.07
N ILE A 202 12.35 10.48 17.97
CA ILE A 202 10.96 10.15 17.65
C ILE A 202 10.04 10.60 18.77
N THR A 203 9.06 11.43 18.43
CA THR A 203 8.08 11.95 19.39
C THR A 203 6.79 11.12 19.41
N HIS A 204 6.45 10.47 18.27
CA HIS A 204 5.24 9.66 18.12
C HIS A 204 5.55 8.30 17.48
N VAL A 205 5.11 7.25 18.14
CA VAL A 205 5.25 5.86 17.69
C VAL A 205 3.88 5.36 17.25
N ILE A 206 3.60 5.50 15.94
CA ILE A 206 2.34 5.05 15.34
C ILE A 206 2.62 3.72 14.63
N ARG A 207 1.93 2.63 15.03
CA ARG A 207 2.17 1.26 14.51
C ARG A 207 0.97 0.34 14.70
N GLY A 208 1.02 -0.88 14.17
CA GLY A 208 -0.04 -1.87 14.37
C GLY A 208 -0.22 -2.29 15.84
N ASP A 209 -1.45 -2.61 16.22
CA ASP A 209 -1.83 -3.01 17.58
C ASP A 209 -1.26 -4.38 18.00
N ASP A 210 -0.77 -5.18 17.06
CA ASP A 210 0.00 -6.39 17.34
C ASP A 210 1.34 -6.10 18.06
N HIS A 211 1.80 -4.86 18.07
CA HIS A 211 2.96 -4.40 18.84
C HIS A 211 2.62 -3.85 20.24
N LEU A 212 1.37 -3.76 20.64
CA LEU A 212 0.96 -3.16 21.91
C LEU A 212 1.64 -3.84 23.12
N THR A 213 1.74 -5.17 23.12
CA THR A 213 2.42 -5.91 24.19
C THR A 213 3.93 -5.64 24.25
N ASN A 214 4.56 -5.28 23.13
CA ASN A 214 5.96 -4.88 23.10
C ASN A 214 6.19 -3.53 23.76
N THR A 215 5.19 -2.63 23.68
CA THR A 215 5.27 -1.28 24.24
C THR A 215 5.56 -1.29 25.75
N PHE A 216 4.92 -2.18 26.50
CA PHE A 216 5.17 -2.29 27.94
C PHE A 216 6.63 -2.65 28.25
N ARG A 217 7.25 -3.53 27.46
CA ARG A 217 8.66 -3.88 27.58
C ARG A 217 9.58 -2.74 27.16
N GLN A 218 9.21 -2.02 26.11
CA GLN A 218 9.96 -0.86 25.62
C GLN A 218 9.93 0.28 26.62
N VAL A 219 8.80 0.57 27.25
CA VAL A 219 8.67 1.56 28.34
C VAL A 219 9.63 1.26 29.49
N GLN A 220 9.83 -0.02 29.85
CA GLN A 220 10.81 -0.40 30.87
C GLN A 220 12.26 -0.05 30.46
N ILE A 221 12.61 -0.10 29.18
CA ILE A 221 13.93 0.34 28.69
C ILE A 221 14.08 1.85 28.80
N TYR A 222 13.08 2.63 28.34
CA TYR A 222 13.06 4.08 28.47
C TYR A 222 13.27 4.50 29.94
N HIS A 223 12.52 3.91 30.87
CA HIS A 223 12.65 4.18 32.30
C HIS A 223 14.04 3.76 32.82
N GLY A 224 14.56 2.60 32.36
CA GLY A 224 15.88 2.13 32.73
C GLY A 224 17.01 3.08 32.33
N MET A 225 16.84 3.80 31.22
CA MET A 225 17.78 4.81 30.72
C MET A 225 17.49 6.22 31.24
N GLY A 226 16.33 6.47 31.86
CA GLY A 226 15.90 7.80 32.25
C GLY A 226 15.54 8.68 31.03
N TRP A 227 15.14 8.07 29.91
CA TRP A 227 14.73 8.76 28.71
C TRP A 227 13.23 9.09 28.73
N ASP A 228 12.88 10.20 28.10
CA ASP A 228 11.49 10.60 27.93
C ASP A 228 10.76 9.60 26.99
N LEU A 229 9.50 9.31 27.32
CA LEU A 229 8.68 8.44 26.49
C LEU A 229 8.15 9.18 25.28
N PRO A 230 8.17 8.56 24.09
CA PRO A 230 7.36 9.04 22.96
C PRO A 230 5.88 8.82 23.26
N ARG A 231 5.00 9.52 22.56
CA ARG A 231 3.57 9.22 22.56
C ARG A 231 3.32 8.00 21.68
N PHE A 232 2.47 7.07 22.14
CA PHE A 232 2.15 5.84 21.43
C PHE A 232 0.76 5.90 20.82
N ALA A 233 0.63 5.31 19.63
CA ALA A 233 -0.65 5.13 18.93
C ALA A 233 -0.67 3.75 18.24
N HIS A 234 -1.50 2.84 18.71
CA HIS A 234 -1.63 1.50 18.18
C HIS A 234 -2.89 1.39 17.31
N ILE A 235 -2.69 1.32 16.01
CA ILE A 235 -3.77 1.26 15.02
C ILE A 235 -4.19 -0.19 14.79
N PRO A 236 -5.51 -0.50 14.73
CA PRO A 236 -5.99 -1.86 14.53
C PRO A 236 -5.55 -2.44 13.18
N LEU A 237 -5.38 -3.77 13.13
CA LEU A 237 -5.02 -4.48 11.92
C LEU A 237 -6.12 -4.43 10.84
N ILE A 238 -5.74 -4.69 9.59
CA ILE A 238 -6.68 -4.91 8.48
C ILE A 238 -7.00 -6.41 8.39
N HIS A 239 -8.28 -6.71 8.31
CA HIS A 239 -8.81 -8.06 8.14
C HIS A 239 -9.36 -8.27 6.72
N GLY A 240 -9.42 -9.51 6.28
CA GLY A 240 -10.16 -9.92 5.10
C GLY A 240 -11.67 -9.85 5.33
N ALA A 241 -12.45 -10.06 4.28
CA ALA A 241 -13.90 -10.09 4.35
C ALA A 241 -14.43 -11.18 5.31
N ASP A 242 -13.67 -12.26 5.48
CA ASP A 242 -13.94 -13.36 6.42
C ASP A 242 -13.66 -13.03 7.90
N GLY A 243 -13.13 -11.83 8.19
CA GLY A 243 -12.75 -11.39 9.52
C GLY A 243 -11.41 -11.95 10.02
N ALA A 244 -10.69 -12.74 9.22
CA ALA A 244 -9.34 -13.18 9.56
C ALA A 244 -8.29 -12.11 9.17
N LYS A 245 -7.09 -12.14 9.78
CA LYS A 245 -5.98 -11.27 9.38
C LYS A 245 -5.74 -11.36 7.88
N LEU A 246 -5.66 -10.22 7.22
CA LEU A 246 -5.48 -10.14 5.77
C LEU A 246 -4.22 -10.90 5.33
N SER A 247 -4.34 -11.69 4.26
CA SER A 247 -3.28 -12.54 3.72
C SER A 247 -3.48 -12.75 2.22
N LYS A 248 -2.50 -13.31 1.51
CA LYS A 248 -2.54 -13.58 0.06
C LYS A 248 -3.76 -14.38 -0.40
N ARG A 249 -4.36 -15.21 0.46
CA ARG A 249 -5.60 -15.95 0.11
C ARG A 249 -6.82 -15.05 -0.14
N HIS A 250 -6.76 -13.79 0.29
CA HIS A 250 -7.84 -12.80 0.13
C HIS A 250 -7.67 -11.92 -1.12
N GLY A 251 -6.66 -12.17 -1.95
CA GLY A 251 -6.34 -11.38 -3.15
C GLY A 251 -5.01 -10.65 -3.03
N ALA A 252 -4.84 -9.57 -3.79
CA ALA A 252 -3.66 -8.72 -3.74
C ALA A 252 -3.48 -8.12 -2.34
N VAL A 253 -2.28 -8.17 -1.82
CA VAL A 253 -1.93 -7.65 -0.49
C VAL A 253 -0.68 -6.78 -0.51
N SER A 254 0.10 -6.80 -1.61
CA SER A 254 1.26 -5.94 -1.82
C SER A 254 0.88 -4.67 -2.58
N VAL A 255 1.47 -3.55 -2.18
CA VAL A 255 1.27 -2.25 -2.86
C VAL A 255 1.58 -2.34 -4.35
N LEU A 256 2.67 -3.02 -4.74
CA LEU A 256 3.07 -3.13 -6.14
C LEU A 256 2.13 -4.06 -6.94
N GLU A 257 1.51 -5.07 -6.31
CA GLU A 257 0.46 -5.87 -6.95
C GLU A 257 -0.76 -5.01 -7.32
N PHE A 258 -1.15 -4.05 -6.49
CA PHE A 258 -2.22 -3.10 -6.84
C PHE A 258 -1.84 -2.19 -8.01
N ARG A 259 -0.58 -1.71 -8.07
CA ARG A 259 -0.07 -0.95 -9.23
C ARG A 259 -0.16 -1.79 -10.51
N GLU A 260 0.24 -3.05 -10.48
CA GLU A 260 0.15 -3.97 -11.62
C GLU A 260 -1.30 -4.20 -12.06
N GLN A 261 -2.22 -4.32 -11.11
CA GLN A 261 -3.66 -4.44 -11.38
C GLN A 261 -4.29 -3.14 -11.90
N GLY A 262 -3.52 -2.05 -11.96
CA GLY A 262 -3.95 -0.79 -12.55
C GLY A 262 -4.72 0.13 -11.61
N TYR A 263 -4.49 0.04 -10.31
CA TYR A 263 -4.96 1.06 -9.38
C TYR A 263 -4.08 2.30 -9.44
N LEU A 264 -4.67 3.46 -9.26
CA LEU A 264 -3.96 4.72 -9.11
C LEU A 264 -3.43 4.87 -7.67
N PRO A 265 -2.23 5.43 -7.47
CA PRO A 265 -1.66 5.59 -6.14
C PRO A 265 -2.53 6.48 -5.23
N GLU A 266 -3.15 7.52 -5.76
CA GLU A 266 -4.04 8.42 -5.02
C GLU A 266 -5.30 7.66 -4.54
N ALA A 267 -5.86 6.81 -5.38
CA ALA A 267 -7.03 6.01 -5.04
C ALA A 267 -6.70 4.99 -3.94
N LEU A 268 -5.56 4.30 -4.05
CA LEU A 268 -5.14 3.35 -3.03
C LEU A 268 -4.80 4.07 -1.71
N ALA A 269 -4.12 5.21 -1.75
CA ALA A 269 -3.80 6.00 -0.57
C ALA A 269 -5.08 6.49 0.14
N ASN A 270 -6.04 7.04 -0.61
CA ASN A 270 -7.34 7.45 -0.06
C ASN A 270 -8.08 6.24 0.57
N TYR A 271 -8.12 5.12 -0.13
CA TYR A 271 -8.76 3.92 0.39
C TYR A 271 -8.11 3.43 1.69
N LEU A 272 -6.77 3.34 1.73
CA LEU A 272 -6.02 2.94 2.92
C LEU A 272 -6.21 3.91 4.09
N MET A 273 -6.29 5.21 3.81
CA MET A 273 -6.60 6.20 4.85
C MET A 273 -7.98 5.95 5.44
N ARG A 274 -9.01 5.78 4.61
CA ARG A 274 -10.38 5.50 5.04
C ARG A 274 -10.54 4.13 5.71
N LEU A 275 -9.59 3.25 5.52
CA LEU A 275 -9.60 1.91 6.14
C LEU A 275 -9.14 1.98 7.59
N GLY A 276 -10.03 2.46 8.45
CA GLY A 276 -9.84 2.62 9.89
C GLY A 276 -9.70 4.06 10.38
N TRP A 277 -9.83 5.05 9.49
CA TRP A 277 -9.93 6.46 9.84
C TRP A 277 -11.19 7.08 9.24
N GLY A 278 -11.79 8.04 9.91
CA GLY A 278 -12.97 8.74 9.46
C GLY A 278 -13.02 10.19 9.91
N HIS A 279 -13.60 11.05 9.05
CA HIS A 279 -13.86 12.45 9.34
C HIS A 279 -15.19 12.84 8.68
N GLY A 280 -16.27 12.86 9.44
CA GLY A 280 -17.62 13.10 8.92
C GLY A 280 -17.97 12.17 7.74
N ASP A 281 -18.59 12.73 6.70
CA ASP A 281 -19.04 12.04 5.49
C ASP A 281 -18.01 12.09 4.34
N VAL A 282 -16.78 12.50 4.61
CA VAL A 282 -15.73 12.64 3.60
C VAL A 282 -15.29 11.28 3.09
N GLU A 283 -15.45 11.00 1.80
CA GLU A 283 -15.07 9.73 1.17
C GLU A 283 -13.91 9.84 0.18
N VAL A 284 -13.91 10.91 -0.63
CA VAL A 284 -12.88 11.16 -1.65
C VAL A 284 -12.12 12.42 -1.28
N VAL A 285 -10.82 12.30 -1.10
CA VAL A 285 -9.94 13.41 -0.70
C VAL A 285 -8.65 13.37 -1.52
N ASP A 286 -8.19 14.52 -1.97
CA ASP A 286 -6.86 14.64 -2.51
C ASP A 286 -5.78 14.61 -1.40
N ARG A 287 -4.52 14.63 -1.80
CA ARG A 287 -3.39 14.54 -0.86
C ARG A 287 -3.34 15.71 0.12
N GLU A 288 -3.60 16.92 -0.35
CA GLU A 288 -3.52 18.13 0.48
C GLU A 288 -4.66 18.15 1.49
N GLU A 289 -5.84 17.78 1.07
CA GLU A 289 -7.00 17.65 1.95
C GLU A 289 -6.80 16.51 2.96
N ALA A 290 -6.24 15.37 2.54
CA ALA A 290 -5.89 14.28 3.44
C ALA A 290 -4.93 14.74 4.55
N ILE A 291 -3.87 15.48 4.20
CA ILE A 291 -2.94 16.07 5.18
C ILE A 291 -3.66 17.05 6.11
N ARG A 292 -4.53 17.89 5.59
CA ARG A 292 -5.25 18.88 6.38
C ARG A 292 -6.24 18.27 7.38
N LEU A 293 -6.84 17.14 7.04
CA LEU A 293 -7.92 16.52 7.84
C LEU A 293 -7.43 15.41 8.78
N PHE A 294 -6.30 14.78 8.45
CA PHE A 294 -5.87 13.59 9.17
C PHE A 294 -5.34 13.92 10.56
N ASP A 295 -5.96 13.32 11.59
CA ASP A 295 -5.39 13.25 12.93
C ASP A 295 -5.72 11.88 13.56
N LEU A 296 -5.05 11.53 14.67
CA LEU A 296 -5.19 10.24 15.34
C LEU A 296 -6.53 10.08 16.06
N ASP A 297 -7.21 11.16 16.39
CA ASP A 297 -8.55 11.12 16.99
C ASP A 297 -9.62 10.55 16.05
N GLY A 298 -9.40 10.66 14.73
CA GLY A 298 -10.23 10.03 13.70
C GLY A 298 -9.99 8.53 13.52
N VAL A 299 -8.99 7.94 14.18
CA VAL A 299 -8.67 6.51 14.05
C VAL A 299 -9.56 5.65 14.93
N GLY A 300 -10.30 4.73 14.31
CA GLY A 300 -11.16 3.78 15.02
C GLY A 300 -10.36 2.72 15.80
N ARG A 301 -10.96 2.18 16.88
CA ARG A 301 -10.34 1.16 17.73
C ARG A 301 -10.57 -0.28 17.26
N SER A 302 -11.43 -0.47 16.28
CA SER A 302 -11.78 -1.80 15.77
C SER A 302 -11.07 -2.12 14.46
N PRO A 303 -10.73 -3.40 14.20
CA PRO A 303 -10.17 -3.82 12.92
C PRO A 303 -11.07 -3.44 11.74
N SER A 304 -10.47 -2.95 10.68
CA SER A 304 -11.15 -2.64 9.42
C SER A 304 -11.13 -3.86 8.51
N ARG A 305 -12.13 -3.97 7.63
CA ARG A 305 -12.22 -5.07 6.65
C ARG A 305 -11.94 -4.56 5.25
N MET A 306 -11.10 -5.30 4.51
CA MET A 306 -10.84 -5.04 3.11
C MET A 306 -12.08 -5.30 2.26
N ASP A 307 -12.45 -4.33 1.42
CA ASP A 307 -13.54 -4.39 0.44
C ASP A 307 -13.00 -3.97 -0.93
N TYR A 308 -12.74 -4.95 -1.78
CA TYR A 308 -12.21 -4.72 -3.13
C TYR A 308 -13.22 -4.02 -4.04
N ALA A 309 -14.54 -4.28 -3.89
CA ALA A 309 -15.55 -3.62 -4.70
C ALA A 309 -15.61 -2.11 -4.41
N LYS A 310 -15.46 -1.73 -3.14
CA LYS A 310 -15.34 -0.32 -2.74
C LYS A 310 -14.06 0.32 -3.28
N LEU A 311 -12.95 -0.40 -3.27
CA LEU A 311 -11.67 0.08 -3.84
C LEU A 311 -11.77 0.25 -5.36
N ASP A 312 -12.38 -0.71 -6.09
CA ASP A 312 -12.62 -0.62 -7.54
C ASP A 312 -13.48 0.60 -7.89
N HIS A 313 -14.55 0.81 -7.11
CA HIS A 313 -15.41 1.97 -7.31
C HIS A 313 -14.65 3.28 -7.11
N LEU A 314 -13.89 3.37 -6.01
CA LEU A 314 -13.09 4.55 -5.68
C LEU A 314 -12.05 4.83 -6.76
N ASN A 315 -11.32 3.79 -7.20
CA ASN A 315 -10.33 3.92 -8.26
C ASN A 315 -10.96 4.43 -9.57
N GLY A 316 -12.16 3.94 -9.92
CA GLY A 316 -12.92 4.46 -11.06
C GLY A 316 -13.28 5.94 -10.92
N VAL A 317 -13.54 6.43 -9.70
CA VAL A 317 -13.75 7.87 -9.45
C VAL A 317 -12.49 8.66 -9.78
N TYR A 318 -11.33 8.23 -9.28
CA TYR A 318 -10.03 8.87 -9.56
C TYR A 318 -9.65 8.82 -11.04
N ILE A 319 -9.87 7.69 -11.73
CA ILE A 319 -9.63 7.59 -13.18
C ILE A 319 -10.45 8.62 -13.96
N ARG A 320 -11.73 8.80 -13.61
CA ARG A 320 -12.59 9.81 -14.27
C ARG A 320 -12.09 11.23 -14.04
N GLN A 321 -11.51 11.53 -12.90
CA GLN A 321 -10.99 12.85 -12.53
C GLN A 321 -9.57 13.11 -13.04
N ALA A 322 -8.81 12.03 -13.32
CA ALA A 322 -7.42 12.11 -13.73
C ALA A 322 -7.25 12.84 -15.08
N ASP A 323 -6.10 13.47 -15.24
CA ASP A 323 -5.69 14.14 -16.48
C ASP A 323 -5.60 13.15 -17.65
N ASP A 324 -6.13 13.55 -18.81
CA ASP A 324 -6.22 12.69 -19.98
C ASP A 324 -4.83 12.36 -20.57
N ASP A 325 -3.86 13.26 -20.47
CA ASP A 325 -2.49 13.04 -20.95
C ASP A 325 -1.75 12.05 -20.05
N LEU A 326 -1.95 12.16 -18.73
CA LEU A 326 -1.42 11.19 -17.77
C LEU A 326 -2.01 9.79 -18.06
N LEU A 327 -3.33 9.68 -18.20
CA LEU A 327 -3.99 8.41 -18.51
C LEU A 327 -3.54 7.85 -19.87
N THR A 328 -3.30 8.71 -20.87
CA THR A 328 -2.77 8.30 -22.17
C THR A 328 -1.38 7.67 -22.02
N GLY A 329 -0.49 8.29 -21.25
CA GLY A 329 0.83 7.75 -20.95
C GLY A 329 0.76 6.37 -20.30
N GLU A 330 -0.05 6.23 -19.24
CA GLU A 330 -0.27 4.97 -18.54
C GLU A 330 -0.83 3.86 -19.43
N VAL A 331 -1.77 4.20 -20.31
CA VAL A 331 -2.33 3.25 -21.29
C VAL A 331 -1.28 2.83 -22.32
N LEU A 332 -0.53 3.77 -22.88
CA LEU A 332 0.52 3.47 -23.86
C LEU A 332 1.62 2.59 -23.28
N GLU A 333 2.04 2.84 -22.04
CA GLU A 333 3.05 2.01 -21.36
C GLU A 333 2.58 0.56 -21.21
N ARG A 334 1.33 0.35 -20.80
CA ARG A 334 0.74 -0.99 -20.68
C ARG A 334 0.55 -1.69 -22.01
N LEU A 335 0.10 -0.98 -23.02
CA LEU A 335 -0.07 -1.53 -24.37
C LEU A 335 1.26 -1.85 -25.04
N ALA A 336 2.35 -1.12 -24.73
CA ALA A 336 3.68 -1.38 -25.25
C ALA A 336 4.25 -2.76 -24.82
N GLN A 337 3.74 -3.32 -23.73
CA GLN A 337 4.12 -4.65 -23.29
C GLN A 337 3.41 -5.79 -24.05
N ARG A 338 2.47 -5.45 -24.94
CA ARG A 338 1.68 -6.40 -25.71
C ARG A 338 2.25 -6.59 -27.12
N PRO A 339 2.78 -7.77 -27.44
CA PRO A 339 3.43 -8.04 -28.74
C PRO A 339 2.45 -8.12 -29.90
N ASP A 340 1.16 -8.27 -29.65
CA ASP A 340 0.07 -8.32 -30.63
C ASP A 340 -0.37 -6.94 -31.14
N LEU A 341 0.16 -5.85 -30.57
CA LEU A 341 -0.21 -4.48 -30.89
C LEU A 341 0.89 -3.74 -31.66
N ALA A 342 0.49 -2.88 -32.59
CA ALA A 342 1.37 -2.00 -33.33
C ALA A 342 1.22 -0.55 -32.85
N LEU A 343 2.05 -0.16 -31.86
CA LEU A 343 2.07 1.21 -31.35
C LEU A 343 2.92 2.10 -32.25
N GLY A 344 2.29 2.99 -33.02
CA GLY A 344 2.92 4.04 -33.83
C GLY A 344 2.34 5.42 -33.52
N GLY A 345 2.86 6.48 -34.14
CA GLY A 345 2.43 7.86 -33.89
C GLY A 345 0.90 8.06 -33.98
N LYS A 346 0.27 7.49 -34.99
CA LYS A 346 -1.19 7.57 -35.19
C LYS A 346 -1.99 6.85 -34.09
N SER A 347 -1.51 5.73 -33.53
CA SER A 347 -2.22 5.02 -32.47
C SER A 347 -2.21 5.80 -31.16
N ALA A 348 -1.12 6.46 -30.82
CA ALA A 348 -1.04 7.33 -29.63
C ALA A 348 -2.03 8.51 -29.73
N GLU A 349 -2.12 9.16 -30.89
CA GLU A 349 -3.09 10.24 -31.14
C GLU A 349 -4.54 9.76 -31.02
N ARG A 350 -4.85 8.58 -31.58
CA ARG A 350 -6.19 7.95 -31.48
C ARG A 350 -6.57 7.61 -30.06
N ILE A 351 -5.63 7.06 -29.29
CA ILE A 351 -5.84 6.72 -27.88
C ILE A 351 -6.15 8.01 -27.11
N ARG A 352 -5.30 9.03 -27.25
CA ARG A 352 -5.51 10.34 -26.60
C ARG A 352 -6.89 10.94 -26.89
N ALA A 353 -7.30 10.89 -28.16
CA ALA A 353 -8.60 11.43 -28.58
C ALA A 353 -9.78 10.68 -27.92
N LEU A 354 -9.63 9.39 -27.60
CA LEU A 354 -10.73 8.56 -27.09
C LEU A 354 -10.69 8.35 -25.57
N ILE A 355 -9.59 8.65 -24.88
CA ILE A 355 -9.46 8.55 -23.42
C ILE A 355 -10.60 9.21 -22.67
N PRO A 356 -11.06 10.45 -22.98
CA PRO A 356 -12.17 11.10 -22.27
C PRO A 356 -13.45 10.26 -22.25
N ALA A 357 -13.71 9.50 -23.29
CA ALA A 357 -14.88 8.63 -23.39
C ALA A 357 -14.65 7.25 -22.76
N LEU A 358 -13.45 6.69 -22.88
CA LEU A 358 -13.06 5.37 -22.34
C LEU A 358 -13.01 5.39 -20.80
N LYS A 359 -12.43 6.44 -20.21
CA LYS A 359 -12.26 6.56 -18.76
C LYS A 359 -13.56 6.58 -17.97
N GLN A 360 -14.69 6.91 -18.61
CA GLN A 360 -15.99 6.98 -17.94
C GLN A 360 -16.47 5.62 -17.40
N ARG A 361 -15.99 4.51 -17.98
CA ARG A 361 -16.43 3.16 -17.64
C ARG A 361 -15.32 2.31 -17.00
N ALA A 362 -14.07 2.74 -17.07
CA ALA A 362 -12.93 2.02 -16.54
C ALA A 362 -12.87 2.13 -15.01
N ARG A 363 -12.62 1.02 -14.34
CA ARG A 363 -12.39 0.95 -12.90
C ARG A 363 -10.91 0.83 -12.58
N THR A 364 -10.11 0.33 -13.54
CA THR A 364 -8.65 0.20 -13.43
C THR A 364 -7.97 0.66 -14.72
N LEU A 365 -6.68 0.99 -14.64
CA LEU A 365 -5.85 1.30 -15.82
C LEU A 365 -5.72 0.09 -16.75
N VAL A 366 -5.81 -1.14 -16.22
CA VAL A 366 -5.85 -2.37 -17.03
C VAL A 366 -7.12 -2.42 -17.85
N GLU A 367 -8.28 -2.15 -17.25
CA GLU A 367 -9.55 -2.07 -17.99
C GLU A 367 -9.51 -0.95 -19.05
N LEU A 368 -8.94 0.20 -18.71
CA LEU A 368 -8.79 1.33 -19.63
C LEU A 368 -7.89 0.98 -20.81
N ALA A 369 -6.74 0.35 -20.55
CA ALA A 369 -5.82 -0.09 -21.60
C ALA A 369 -6.45 -1.16 -22.51
N ASN A 370 -7.14 -2.13 -21.94
CA ASN A 370 -7.86 -3.15 -22.74
C ASN A 370 -8.95 -2.53 -23.60
N ALA A 371 -9.69 -1.55 -23.08
CA ALA A 371 -10.71 -0.85 -23.84
C ALA A 371 -10.12 0.01 -24.99
N ALA A 372 -8.87 0.48 -24.87
CA ALA A 372 -8.17 1.24 -25.89
C ALA A 372 -7.42 0.36 -26.92
N ALA A 373 -7.15 -0.91 -26.63
CA ALA A 373 -6.28 -1.80 -27.39
C ALA A 373 -6.66 -1.89 -28.88
N PHE A 374 -7.96 -1.86 -29.20
CA PHE A 374 -8.43 -1.93 -30.58
C PHE A 374 -7.88 -0.80 -31.47
N LEU A 375 -7.48 0.34 -30.89
CA LEU A 375 -6.90 1.48 -31.63
C LEU A 375 -5.47 1.21 -32.13
N ALA A 376 -4.81 0.20 -31.55
CA ALA A 376 -3.44 -0.21 -31.88
C ALA A 376 -3.35 -1.59 -32.54
N HIS A 377 -4.46 -2.32 -32.71
CA HIS A 377 -4.43 -3.60 -33.42
C HIS A 377 -4.17 -3.39 -34.91
N PRO A 378 -3.22 -4.14 -35.49
CA PRO A 378 -3.03 -4.19 -36.94
C PRO A 378 -4.22 -4.93 -37.61
N LEU A 379 -4.38 -4.71 -38.91
CA LEU A 379 -5.36 -5.49 -39.69
C LEU A 379 -4.74 -6.85 -40.09
N PRO A 380 -5.57 -7.92 -40.13
CA PRO A 380 -7.00 -7.98 -39.78
C PRO A 380 -7.20 -7.94 -38.25
N LEU A 381 -8.31 -7.27 -37.81
CA LEU A 381 -8.64 -7.20 -36.40
C LEU A 381 -9.01 -8.57 -35.82
N PRO A 382 -8.60 -8.89 -34.58
CA PRO A 382 -9.19 -9.99 -33.83
C PRO A 382 -10.66 -9.66 -33.51
N ILE A 383 -11.55 -10.59 -33.84
CA ILE A 383 -12.99 -10.39 -33.65
C ILE A 383 -13.48 -11.36 -32.59
N GLU A 384 -14.08 -10.83 -31.52
CA GLU A 384 -14.72 -11.64 -30.48
C GLU A 384 -15.89 -12.46 -31.04
N PRO A 385 -16.15 -13.70 -30.54
CA PRO A 385 -17.24 -14.52 -31.04
C PRO A 385 -18.63 -13.83 -31.07
N LYS A 386 -18.92 -13.03 -30.05
CA LYS A 386 -20.16 -12.25 -29.98
C LYS A 386 -20.21 -11.14 -31.04
N ALA A 387 -19.11 -10.50 -31.33
CA ALA A 387 -19.02 -9.49 -32.39
C ALA A 387 -19.12 -10.14 -33.79
N ALA A 388 -18.47 -11.30 -33.97
CA ALA A 388 -18.54 -12.05 -35.22
C ALA A 388 -19.97 -12.45 -35.59
N SER A 389 -20.82 -12.79 -34.62
CA SER A 389 -22.24 -13.13 -34.86
C SER A 389 -23.08 -11.95 -35.41
N LEU A 390 -22.61 -10.73 -35.25
CA LEU A 390 -23.26 -9.52 -35.79
C LEU A 390 -22.87 -9.22 -37.23
N LEU A 391 -21.82 -9.84 -37.75
CA LEU A 391 -21.27 -9.61 -39.08
C LEU A 391 -21.83 -10.64 -40.09
N THR A 392 -23.16 -10.72 -40.14
CA THR A 392 -23.88 -11.57 -41.11
C THR A 392 -23.65 -11.08 -42.55
N PRO A 393 -23.95 -11.92 -43.59
CA PRO A 393 -23.86 -11.47 -44.99
C PRO A 393 -24.63 -10.18 -45.26
N GLU A 394 -25.82 -10.04 -44.70
CA GLU A 394 -26.67 -8.82 -44.86
C GLU A 394 -26.03 -7.61 -44.15
N ALA A 395 -25.45 -7.84 -42.97
CA ALA A 395 -24.76 -6.79 -42.24
C ALA A 395 -23.47 -6.32 -43.00
N ARG A 396 -22.74 -7.24 -43.65
CA ARG A 396 -21.58 -6.88 -44.47
C ARG A 396 -21.95 -6.03 -45.68
N LEU A 397 -23.06 -6.36 -46.39
CA LEU A 397 -23.58 -5.54 -47.45
C LEU A 397 -23.97 -4.13 -46.97
N MET A 398 -24.68 -4.04 -45.86
CA MET A 398 -25.04 -2.76 -45.25
C MET A 398 -23.77 -1.95 -44.87
N LEU A 399 -22.72 -2.62 -44.33
CA LEU A 399 -21.48 -1.93 -43.95
C LEU A 399 -20.71 -1.36 -45.16
N ARG A 400 -20.82 -1.95 -46.35
CA ARG A 400 -20.28 -1.36 -47.60
C ARG A 400 -20.98 -0.07 -47.94
N GLU A 401 -22.34 -0.02 -47.89
CA GLU A 401 -23.11 1.19 -48.17
C GLU A 401 -22.79 2.29 -47.11
N VAL A 402 -22.64 1.90 -45.82
CA VAL A 402 -22.22 2.83 -44.77
C VAL A 402 -20.80 3.37 -45.05
N ALA A 403 -19.85 2.52 -45.52
CA ALA A 403 -18.50 2.95 -45.88
C ALA A 403 -18.48 3.98 -47.02
N GLU A 404 -19.27 3.76 -48.07
CA GLU A 404 -19.42 4.73 -49.19
C GLU A 404 -19.92 6.09 -48.67
N ARG A 405 -20.88 6.09 -47.77
CA ARG A 405 -21.40 7.35 -47.20
C ARG A 405 -20.37 8.03 -46.30
N LEU A 406 -19.67 7.27 -45.46
CA LEU A 406 -18.61 7.79 -44.59
C LEU A 406 -17.40 8.34 -45.38
N ALA A 407 -17.14 7.83 -46.60
CA ALA A 407 -16.03 8.28 -47.45
C ALA A 407 -16.17 9.79 -47.81
N VAL A 408 -17.37 10.28 -47.93
CA VAL A 408 -17.68 11.68 -48.31
C VAL A 408 -18.22 12.55 -47.12
N THR A 409 -18.34 11.99 -45.96
CA THR A 409 -18.81 12.68 -44.73
C THR A 409 -17.63 13.40 -44.06
N ASP A 410 -17.84 14.59 -43.49
CA ASP A 410 -16.87 15.18 -42.58
C ASP A 410 -16.63 14.29 -41.38
N PHE A 411 -15.35 14.01 -41.05
CA PHE A 411 -15.01 13.05 -40.02
C PHE A 411 -14.96 13.68 -38.62
N THR A 412 -16.01 14.43 -38.32
CA THR A 412 -16.31 14.99 -36.97
C THR A 412 -17.46 14.20 -36.32
N PRO A 413 -17.45 14.02 -35.00
CA PRO A 413 -18.52 13.25 -34.32
C PRO A 413 -19.94 13.68 -34.68
N PRO A 414 -20.32 14.99 -34.73
CA PRO A 414 -21.65 15.40 -35.10
C PRO A 414 -22.03 15.04 -36.54
N ALA A 415 -21.09 15.20 -37.50
CA ALA A 415 -21.34 14.88 -38.90
C ALA A 415 -21.47 13.37 -39.13
N ILE A 416 -20.67 12.56 -38.44
CA ILE A 416 -20.74 11.10 -38.45
C ILE A 416 -22.09 10.63 -37.87
N ASP A 417 -22.53 11.14 -36.71
CA ASP A 417 -23.81 10.77 -36.11
C ASP A 417 -24.97 11.12 -37.03
N ALA A 418 -24.98 12.34 -37.63
CA ALA A 418 -25.97 12.75 -38.60
C ALA A 418 -26.03 11.84 -39.83
N ALA A 419 -24.86 11.47 -40.38
CA ALA A 419 -24.78 10.56 -41.54
C ALA A 419 -25.32 9.15 -41.22
N LEU A 420 -25.00 8.61 -40.05
CA LEU A 420 -25.48 7.29 -39.62
C LEU A 420 -26.98 7.28 -39.32
N ARG A 421 -27.54 8.34 -38.74
CA ARG A 421 -29.00 8.51 -38.54
C ARG A 421 -29.75 8.61 -39.85
N ALA A 422 -29.25 9.44 -40.77
CA ALA A 422 -29.86 9.57 -42.10
C ALA A 422 -29.80 8.26 -42.90
N PHE A 423 -28.70 7.48 -42.76
CA PHE A 423 -28.62 6.15 -43.36
C PHE A 423 -29.62 5.18 -42.75
N ALA A 424 -29.73 5.13 -41.42
CA ALA A 424 -30.68 4.26 -40.71
C ALA A 424 -32.12 4.58 -41.15
N GLU A 425 -32.53 5.84 -41.22
CA GLU A 425 -33.85 6.30 -41.67
C GLU A 425 -34.11 5.90 -43.14
N ALA A 426 -33.18 6.19 -44.03
CA ALA A 426 -33.33 5.87 -45.46
C ALA A 426 -33.41 4.35 -45.73
N SER A 427 -32.78 3.53 -44.91
CA SER A 427 -32.78 2.08 -45.02
C SER A 427 -33.92 1.40 -44.20
N GLY A 428 -34.77 2.17 -43.51
CA GLY A 428 -35.84 1.67 -42.65
C GLY A 428 -35.34 0.89 -41.42
N ARG A 429 -34.10 1.11 -40.98
CA ARG A 429 -33.48 0.42 -39.86
C ARG A 429 -33.45 1.30 -38.61
N LYS A 430 -33.47 0.67 -37.43
CA LYS A 430 -33.15 1.39 -36.18
C LYS A 430 -31.62 1.68 -36.13
N LEU A 431 -31.23 2.82 -35.59
CA LEU A 431 -29.83 3.21 -35.48
C LEU A 431 -28.95 2.09 -34.83
N GLY A 432 -29.46 1.40 -33.79
CA GLY A 432 -28.78 0.28 -33.17
C GLY A 432 -28.46 -0.90 -34.07
N GLN A 433 -29.33 -1.14 -35.08
CA GLN A 433 -29.14 -2.20 -36.08
C GLN A 433 -28.01 -1.86 -37.07
N VAL A 434 -27.68 -0.60 -37.22
CA VAL A 434 -26.54 -0.11 -38.01
C VAL A 434 -25.27 -0.03 -37.13
N ALA A 435 -25.39 0.56 -35.95
CA ALA A 435 -24.28 0.86 -35.08
C ALA A 435 -23.61 -0.41 -34.44
N GLN A 436 -24.37 -1.48 -34.19
CA GLN A 436 -23.80 -2.68 -33.57
C GLN A 436 -22.91 -3.49 -34.52
N PRO A 437 -23.32 -3.80 -35.77
CA PRO A 437 -22.42 -4.41 -36.74
C PRO A 437 -21.23 -3.49 -37.10
N LEU A 438 -21.45 -2.18 -37.17
CA LEU A 438 -20.40 -1.20 -37.43
C LEU A 438 -19.34 -1.20 -36.31
N ARG A 439 -19.78 -1.26 -35.05
CA ARG A 439 -18.88 -1.39 -33.89
C ARG A 439 -18.08 -2.69 -33.96
N ALA A 440 -18.74 -3.82 -34.23
CA ALA A 440 -18.07 -5.10 -34.37
C ALA A 440 -16.98 -5.07 -35.47
N ALA A 441 -17.24 -4.43 -36.59
CA ALA A 441 -16.29 -4.28 -37.70
C ALA A 441 -15.12 -3.37 -37.35
N LEU A 442 -15.35 -2.28 -36.61
CA LEU A 442 -14.34 -1.27 -36.29
C LEU A 442 -13.47 -1.64 -35.10
N THR A 443 -13.98 -2.41 -34.15
CA THR A 443 -13.30 -2.66 -32.86
C THR A 443 -13.05 -4.13 -32.56
N GLY A 444 -13.65 -5.04 -33.30
CA GLY A 444 -13.66 -6.48 -33.00
C GLY A 444 -14.53 -6.87 -31.81
N SER A 445 -15.22 -5.91 -31.17
CA SER A 445 -16.01 -6.12 -29.94
C SER A 445 -17.44 -5.55 -30.07
N THR A 446 -18.31 -5.96 -29.17
CA THR A 446 -19.69 -5.40 -29.08
C THR A 446 -19.78 -4.18 -28.15
N ALA A 447 -18.67 -3.80 -27.50
CA ALA A 447 -18.58 -2.68 -26.57
C ALA A 447 -17.50 -1.67 -27.01
N SER A 448 -17.87 -0.40 -27.10
CA SER A 448 -16.95 0.73 -27.31
C SER A 448 -17.63 2.02 -26.85
N PRO A 449 -16.95 3.16 -26.82
CA PRO A 449 -17.59 4.48 -26.75
C PRO A 449 -18.62 4.69 -27.85
N GLY A 450 -19.19 5.89 -27.93
CA GLY A 450 -20.08 6.28 -29.03
C GLY A 450 -19.47 5.94 -30.37
N ILE A 451 -20.29 5.42 -31.31
CA ILE A 451 -19.76 4.98 -32.61
C ILE A 451 -19.19 6.15 -33.42
N ASP A 452 -19.77 7.32 -33.25
CA ASP A 452 -19.34 8.61 -33.78
C ASP A 452 -17.94 9.00 -33.26
N LEU A 453 -17.74 8.92 -31.93
CA LEU A 453 -16.44 9.17 -31.30
C LEU A 453 -15.40 8.12 -31.72
N THR A 454 -15.79 6.85 -31.81
CA THR A 454 -14.92 5.75 -32.22
C THR A 454 -14.43 5.95 -33.66
N LEU A 455 -15.32 6.30 -34.58
CA LEU A 455 -15.00 6.61 -35.99
C LEU A 455 -14.08 7.83 -36.09
N ALA A 456 -14.42 8.92 -35.40
CA ALA A 456 -13.62 10.14 -35.42
C ALA A 456 -12.19 9.89 -34.90
N ALA A 457 -12.04 9.12 -33.82
CA ALA A 457 -10.73 8.77 -33.24
C ALA A 457 -9.90 7.87 -34.17
N LEU A 458 -10.51 6.90 -34.87
CA LEU A 458 -9.82 6.08 -35.88
C LEU A 458 -9.34 6.91 -37.06
N GLY A 459 -10.10 7.93 -37.43
CA GLY A 459 -9.90 8.70 -38.64
C GLY A 459 -10.45 7.98 -39.87
N ARG A 460 -10.71 8.73 -40.97
CA ARG A 460 -11.35 8.22 -42.19
C ARG A 460 -10.60 7.03 -42.79
N GLU A 461 -9.30 7.18 -42.99
CA GLU A 461 -8.46 6.17 -43.65
C GLU A 461 -8.54 4.82 -42.96
N GLU A 462 -8.32 4.78 -41.65
CA GLU A 462 -8.34 3.56 -40.84
C GLU A 462 -9.74 2.96 -40.72
N ALA A 463 -10.75 3.79 -40.53
CA ALA A 463 -12.14 3.32 -40.40
C ALA A 463 -12.59 2.64 -41.72
N LEU A 464 -12.31 3.23 -42.89
CA LEU A 464 -12.64 2.65 -44.18
C LEU A 464 -11.84 1.36 -44.45
N ALA A 465 -10.54 1.31 -44.08
CA ALA A 465 -9.72 0.12 -44.22
C ALA A 465 -10.28 -1.05 -43.39
N ARG A 466 -10.73 -0.80 -42.16
CA ARG A 466 -11.38 -1.80 -41.28
C ARG A 466 -12.68 -2.32 -41.88
N LEU A 467 -13.51 -1.45 -42.43
CA LEU A 467 -14.76 -1.86 -43.06
C LEU A 467 -14.52 -2.70 -44.31
N GLN A 468 -13.49 -2.35 -45.14
CA GLN A 468 -13.09 -3.12 -46.31
C GLN A 468 -12.57 -4.51 -45.93
N ALA A 469 -11.81 -4.63 -44.85
CA ALA A 469 -11.25 -5.90 -44.36
C ALA A 469 -12.32 -6.91 -43.89
N ILE A 470 -13.52 -6.46 -43.58
CA ILE A 470 -14.67 -7.30 -43.16
C ILE A 470 -15.52 -7.72 -44.37
N GLY A 471 -15.56 -6.93 -45.39
CA GLY A 471 -16.36 -7.15 -46.63
C GLY A 471 -15.71 -8.12 -47.56
#